data_8e0db1e69a2339a66ad80d8b6145fbdf
#
_entry.id   8e0db1e69a2339a66ad80d8b6145fbdf
#
_cell.length_a   1.000
_cell.length_b   1.000
_cell.length_c   1.000
_cell.angle_alpha   90.00
_cell.angle_beta   90.00
_cell.angle_gamma   90.00
#
_symmetry.space_group_name_H-M   'P 1'
#
loop_
_entity.id
_entity.type
_entity.pdbx_description
1 polymer ?
#
loop_
_entity_poly.entity_id
_entity_poly.type
_entity_poly.pdbx_seq_one_letter_code
_entity_poly.pdbx_strand_id
1 'polypeptide(L)'
;TAHPLAFLSGWTAAALISAALIFVEMRARSLRHHSGLADAMVQQAAEQFLPSGIAGLLLAVMLWKFAPETLWLLPGLWQVLVSLGIFASARLLPRSVALVGAWYFIAGFTVLILGSADHTLSPWTMGVPFVIGQSLMAALLHIASEDTDAEP
;
A
#
# COMPACT_ATOMS: atom_id res chain seq x y z
N THR A 1 -8.46 -14.25 14.68
CA THR A 1 -7.72 -13.76 15.86
C THR A 1 -8.69 -13.44 16.98
N ALA A 2 -8.36 -13.85 18.23
CA ALA A 2 -9.19 -13.61 19.41
C ALA A 2 -9.34 -12.10 19.77
N HIS A 3 -8.55 -11.22 19.17
CA HIS A 3 -8.52 -9.79 19.44
C HIS A 3 -8.46 -8.97 18.16
N PRO A 4 -9.60 -8.65 17.53
CA PRO A 4 -9.65 -7.87 16.28
C PRO A 4 -9.06 -6.46 16.44
N LEU A 5 -9.22 -5.84 17.61
CA LEU A 5 -8.63 -4.53 17.90
C LEU A 5 -7.10 -4.56 17.90
N ALA A 6 -6.48 -5.60 18.46
CA ALA A 6 -5.03 -5.75 18.44
C ALA A 6 -4.51 -5.95 17.00
N PHE A 7 -5.24 -6.67 16.16
CA PHE A 7 -4.94 -6.82 14.74
C PHE A 7 -4.99 -5.47 14.02
N LEU A 8 -6.10 -4.74 14.15
CA LEU A 8 -6.29 -3.44 13.51
C LEU A 8 -5.28 -2.40 13.98
N SER A 9 -5.05 -2.31 15.31
CA SER A 9 -4.09 -1.36 15.86
C SER A 9 -2.66 -1.67 15.42
N GLY A 10 -2.26 -2.94 15.37
CA GLY A 10 -0.94 -3.36 14.88
C GLY A 10 -0.71 -2.99 13.43
N TRP A 11 -1.64 -3.28 12.54
CA TRP A 11 -1.53 -2.94 11.12
C TRP A 11 -1.64 -1.44 10.86
N THR A 12 -2.51 -0.72 11.56
CA THR A 12 -2.60 0.74 11.47
C THR A 12 -1.31 1.40 11.95
N ALA A 13 -0.75 0.94 13.07
CA ALA A 13 0.54 1.44 13.57
C ALA A 13 1.67 1.17 12.57
N ALA A 14 1.75 -0.05 11.99
CA ALA A 14 2.73 -0.37 10.97
C ALA A 14 2.59 0.53 9.73
N ALA A 15 1.37 0.78 9.27
CA ALA A 15 1.10 1.67 8.14
C ALA A 15 1.53 3.12 8.45
N LEU A 16 1.21 3.64 9.63
CA LEU A 16 1.60 4.99 10.04
C LEU A 16 3.11 5.14 10.20
N ILE A 17 3.78 4.16 10.79
CA ILE A 17 5.25 4.15 10.92
C ILE A 17 5.88 4.13 9.52
N SER A 18 5.40 3.27 8.62
CA SER A 18 5.91 3.19 7.25
C SER A 18 5.71 4.52 6.50
N ALA A 19 4.54 5.13 6.61
CA ALA A 19 4.26 6.44 6.01
C ALA A 19 5.17 7.54 6.58
N ALA A 20 5.38 7.55 7.89
CA ALA A 20 6.28 8.50 8.55
C ALA A 20 7.74 8.32 8.09
N LEU A 21 8.23 7.09 7.98
CA LEU A 21 9.57 6.79 7.49
C LEU A 21 9.76 7.25 6.04
N ILE A 22 8.78 6.97 5.17
CA ILE A 22 8.79 7.43 3.78
C ILE A 22 8.83 8.96 3.73
N PHE A 23 8.00 9.64 4.53
CA PHE A 23 7.97 11.09 4.58
C PHE A 23 9.30 11.69 5.05
N VAL A 24 9.92 11.12 6.10
CA VAL A 24 11.22 11.55 6.61
C VAL A 24 12.31 11.33 5.57
N GLU A 25 12.32 10.17 4.90
CA GLU A 25 13.28 9.85 3.84
C GLU A 25 13.15 10.81 2.65
N MET A 26 11.92 11.06 2.19
CA MET A 26 11.64 12.02 1.12
C MET A 26 12.15 13.41 1.48
N ARG A 27 11.90 13.86 2.71
CA ARG A 27 12.37 15.15 3.19
C ARG A 27 13.90 15.22 3.29
N ALA A 28 14.53 14.14 3.75
CA ALA A 28 15.99 14.06 3.83
C ALA A 28 16.65 14.07 2.43
N ARG A 29 16.05 13.40 1.45
CA ARG A 29 16.52 13.43 0.04
C ARG A 29 16.32 14.80 -0.60
N SER A 30 15.16 15.42 -0.42
CA SER A 30 14.86 16.76 -0.94
C SER A 30 15.86 17.81 -0.44
N LEU A 31 16.35 17.67 0.79
CA LEU A 31 17.38 18.57 1.35
C LEU A 31 18.79 18.29 0.82
N ARG A 32 19.06 17.09 0.29
CA ARG A 32 20.41 16.69 -0.18
C ARG A 32 20.62 16.84 -1.69
N HIS A 33 19.57 16.78 -2.49
CA HIS A 33 19.65 16.80 -3.94
C HIS A 33 18.83 17.96 -4.52
N HIS A 34 19.47 18.79 -5.33
CA HIS A 34 18.85 19.92 -6.03
C HIS A 34 18.04 19.50 -7.29
N SER A 35 17.71 18.22 -7.46
CA SER A 35 16.92 17.70 -8.58
C SER A 35 15.41 17.80 -8.29
N GLY A 36 14.85 19.01 -8.33
CA GLY A 36 13.47 19.28 -7.96
C GLY A 36 12.39 18.56 -8.78
N LEU A 37 12.72 18.00 -9.95
CA LEU A 37 11.73 17.34 -10.81
C LEU A 37 11.37 15.94 -10.31
N ALA A 38 12.34 15.12 -9.95
CA ALA A 38 12.11 13.77 -9.44
C ALA A 38 11.36 13.80 -8.10
N ASP A 39 11.74 14.73 -7.21
CA ASP A 39 11.07 14.93 -5.92
C ASP A 39 9.62 15.36 -6.10
N ALA A 40 9.33 16.25 -7.06
CA ALA A 40 7.99 16.69 -7.37
C ALA A 40 7.10 15.54 -7.89
N MET A 41 7.64 14.65 -8.72
CA MET A 41 6.92 13.47 -9.24
C MET A 41 6.57 12.48 -8.12
N VAL A 42 7.50 12.21 -7.21
CA VAL A 42 7.28 11.32 -6.06
C VAL A 42 6.25 11.93 -5.10
N GLN A 43 6.34 13.23 -4.82
CA GLN A 43 5.37 13.93 -3.99
C GLN A 43 3.98 13.86 -4.61
N GLN A 44 3.86 14.13 -5.90
CA GLN A 44 2.58 14.07 -6.61
C GLN A 44 2.01 12.64 -6.64
N ALA A 45 2.85 11.62 -6.78
CA ALA A 45 2.42 10.22 -6.67
C ALA A 45 1.87 9.91 -5.26
N ALA A 46 2.54 10.40 -4.21
CA ALA A 46 2.07 10.25 -2.83
C ALA A 46 0.74 10.98 -2.59
N GLU A 47 0.57 12.18 -3.13
CA GLU A 47 -0.69 12.93 -3.05
C GLU A 47 -1.84 12.19 -3.74
N GLN A 48 -1.58 11.53 -4.87
CA GLN A 48 -2.59 10.72 -5.57
C GLN A 48 -2.94 9.43 -4.81
N PHE A 49 -2.01 8.90 -4.01
CA PHE A 49 -2.27 7.75 -3.17
C PHE A 49 -3.06 8.09 -1.89
N LEU A 50 -2.98 9.34 -1.43
CA LEU A 50 -3.58 9.79 -0.18
C LEU A 50 -5.09 9.52 -0.06
N PRO A 51 -5.93 9.76 -1.11
CA PRO A 51 -7.37 9.45 -1.03
C PRO A 51 -7.66 7.99 -0.74
N SER A 52 -6.89 7.05 -1.32
CA SER A 52 -7.02 5.62 -1.06
C SER A 52 -6.67 5.26 0.39
N GLY A 53 -5.63 5.90 0.94
CA GLY A 53 -5.25 5.74 2.34
C GLY A 53 -6.31 6.25 3.31
N ILE A 54 -6.85 7.44 3.05
CA ILE A 54 -7.94 8.03 3.85
C ILE A 54 -9.19 7.15 3.76
N ALA A 55 -9.56 6.69 2.57
CA ALA A 55 -10.70 5.79 2.38
C ALA A 55 -10.53 4.49 3.18
N GLY A 56 -9.33 3.91 3.19
CA GLY A 56 -9.02 2.71 3.97
C GLY A 56 -9.16 2.93 5.48
N LEU A 57 -8.72 4.07 5.99
CA LEU A 57 -8.87 4.42 7.40
C LEU A 57 -10.34 4.63 7.78
N LEU A 58 -11.08 5.40 6.98
CA LEU A 58 -12.51 5.65 7.21
C LEU A 58 -13.30 4.35 7.16
N LEU A 59 -13.01 3.48 6.20
CA LEU A 59 -13.64 2.17 6.08
C LEU A 59 -13.40 1.32 7.35
N ALA A 60 -12.17 1.30 7.86
CA ALA A 60 -11.86 0.58 9.10
C ALA A 60 -12.66 1.09 10.29
N VAL A 61 -12.75 2.42 10.45
CA VAL A 61 -13.54 3.05 11.52
C VAL A 61 -15.03 2.75 11.37
N MET A 62 -15.55 2.82 10.14
CA MET A 62 -16.97 2.56 9.85
C MET A 62 -17.34 1.10 10.13
N LEU A 63 -16.56 0.15 9.64
CA LEU A 63 -16.81 -1.27 9.89
C LEU A 63 -16.69 -1.61 11.37
N TRP A 64 -15.67 -1.08 12.05
CA TRP A 64 -15.52 -1.30 13.49
C TRP A 64 -16.71 -0.78 14.30
N LYS A 65 -17.25 0.39 13.93
CA LYS A 65 -18.32 1.05 14.69
C LYS A 65 -19.72 0.52 14.39
N PHE A 66 -19.99 0.21 13.11
CA PHE A 66 -21.34 -0.07 12.64
C PHE A 66 -21.58 -1.52 12.20
N ALA A 67 -20.51 -2.25 11.85
CA ALA A 67 -20.61 -3.62 11.36
C ALA A 67 -19.39 -4.47 11.78
N PRO A 68 -19.14 -4.62 13.10
CA PRO A 68 -17.94 -5.29 13.61
C PRO A 68 -17.82 -6.75 13.15
N GLU A 69 -18.91 -7.41 12.81
CA GLU A 69 -18.96 -8.77 12.26
C GLU A 69 -18.36 -8.86 10.85
N THR A 70 -18.21 -7.73 10.16
CA THR A 70 -17.64 -7.66 8.80
C THR A 70 -16.16 -7.25 8.78
N LEU A 71 -15.52 -7.12 9.94
CA LEU A 71 -14.10 -6.73 10.04
C LEU A 71 -13.15 -7.67 9.27
N TRP A 72 -13.56 -8.92 9.04
CA TRP A 72 -12.80 -9.88 8.25
C TRP A 72 -12.60 -9.45 6.78
N LEU A 73 -13.43 -8.52 6.27
CA LEU A 73 -13.29 -7.95 4.93
C LEU A 73 -12.09 -6.98 4.82
N LEU A 74 -11.67 -6.36 5.93
CA LEU A 74 -10.67 -5.29 5.92
C LEU A 74 -9.36 -5.66 5.23
N PRO A 75 -8.75 -6.84 5.47
CA PRO A 75 -7.49 -7.19 4.84
C PRO A 75 -7.57 -7.17 3.31
N GLY A 76 -8.62 -7.71 2.74
CA GLY A 76 -8.82 -7.72 1.29
C GLY A 76 -9.19 -6.34 0.75
N LEU A 77 -10.08 -5.60 1.41
CA LEU A 77 -10.46 -4.25 1.02
C LEU A 77 -9.28 -3.28 1.05
N TRP A 78 -8.41 -3.36 2.06
CA TRP A 78 -7.20 -2.55 2.12
C TRP A 78 -6.25 -2.84 0.96
N GLN A 79 -6.07 -4.10 0.57
CA GLN A 79 -5.25 -4.47 -0.58
C GLN A 79 -5.84 -3.92 -1.89
N VAL A 80 -7.17 -3.98 -2.07
CA VAL A 80 -7.84 -3.38 -3.22
C VAL A 80 -7.64 -1.86 -3.23
N LEU A 81 -7.79 -1.17 -2.10
CA LEU A 81 -7.55 0.27 -2.00
C LEU A 81 -6.09 0.65 -2.29
N VAL A 82 -5.13 -0.13 -1.79
CA VAL A 82 -3.70 0.04 -2.13
C VAL A 82 -3.48 -0.11 -3.64
N SER A 83 -4.08 -1.12 -4.26
CA SER A 83 -4.04 -1.32 -5.71
C SER A 83 -4.55 -0.09 -6.47
N LEU A 84 -5.72 0.42 -6.09
CA LEU A 84 -6.31 1.62 -6.72
C LEU A 84 -5.42 2.85 -6.54
N GLY A 85 -4.81 3.03 -5.36
CA GLY A 85 -3.84 4.09 -5.11
C GLY A 85 -2.60 3.97 -6.00
N ILE A 86 -2.07 2.75 -6.18
CA ILE A 86 -0.94 2.50 -7.08
C ILE A 86 -1.33 2.79 -8.53
N PHE A 87 -2.49 2.35 -9.00
CA PHE A 87 -2.96 2.65 -10.35
C PHE A 87 -3.16 4.15 -10.58
N ALA A 88 -3.68 4.88 -9.60
CA ALA A 88 -3.81 6.34 -9.68
C ALA A 88 -2.43 7.01 -9.84
N SER A 89 -1.42 6.51 -9.13
CA SER A 89 -0.04 7.02 -9.16
C SER A 89 0.79 6.52 -10.35
N ALA A 90 0.33 5.49 -11.06
CA ALA A 90 1.11 4.81 -12.11
C ALA A 90 1.45 5.71 -13.31
N ARG A 91 0.76 6.84 -13.50
CA ARG A 91 1.09 7.83 -14.54
C ARG A 91 2.37 8.61 -14.27
N LEU A 92 2.79 8.65 -13.00
CA LEU A 92 3.95 9.41 -12.52
C LEU A 92 5.15 8.50 -12.22
N LEU A 93 4.96 7.19 -12.32
CA LEU A 93 5.93 6.16 -11.98
C LEU A 93 6.24 5.31 -13.23
N PRO A 94 7.33 4.53 -13.24
CA PRO A 94 7.59 3.57 -14.31
C PRO A 94 6.38 2.67 -14.56
N ARG A 95 6.09 2.38 -15.82
CA ARG A 95 4.91 1.56 -16.20
C ARG A 95 4.87 0.19 -15.52
N SER A 96 6.03 -0.35 -15.18
CA SER A 96 6.18 -1.61 -14.45
C SER A 96 5.53 -1.60 -13.06
N VAL A 97 5.37 -0.42 -12.44
CA VAL A 97 4.71 -0.27 -11.13
C VAL A 97 3.23 -0.68 -11.19
N ALA A 98 2.60 -0.61 -12.36
CA ALA A 98 1.24 -1.11 -12.55
C ALA A 98 1.11 -2.62 -12.26
N LEU A 99 2.19 -3.41 -12.41
CA LEU A 99 2.22 -4.83 -12.04
C LEU A 99 2.03 -5.03 -10.53
N VAL A 100 2.58 -4.13 -9.71
CA VAL A 100 2.36 -4.15 -8.25
C VAL A 100 0.91 -3.83 -7.92
N GLY A 101 0.32 -2.87 -8.63
CA GLY A 101 -1.12 -2.59 -8.53
C GLY A 101 -1.96 -3.84 -8.87
N ALA A 102 -1.66 -4.51 -9.97
CA ALA A 102 -2.34 -5.74 -10.36
C ALA A 102 -2.16 -6.87 -9.32
N TRP A 103 -0.97 -7.01 -8.75
CA TRP A 103 -0.71 -7.95 -7.66
C TRP A 103 -1.64 -7.71 -6.47
N TYR A 104 -1.67 -6.48 -5.94
CA TYR A 104 -2.53 -6.16 -4.80
C TYR A 104 -4.03 -6.29 -5.12
N PHE A 105 -4.43 -6.02 -6.36
CA PHE A 105 -5.81 -6.21 -6.80
C PHE A 105 -6.22 -7.68 -6.73
N ILE A 106 -5.43 -8.55 -7.33
CA ILE A 106 -5.68 -10.00 -7.34
C ILE A 106 -5.61 -10.56 -5.91
N ALA A 107 -4.57 -10.20 -5.15
CA ALA A 107 -4.40 -10.66 -3.78
C ALA A 107 -5.58 -10.22 -2.89
N GLY A 108 -6.04 -8.97 -3.02
CA GLY A 108 -7.16 -8.44 -2.26
C GLY A 108 -8.45 -9.22 -2.51
N PHE A 109 -8.80 -9.48 -3.77
CA PHE A 109 -9.98 -10.30 -4.09
C PHE A 109 -9.81 -11.75 -3.65
N THR A 110 -8.62 -12.32 -3.78
CA THR A 110 -8.33 -13.68 -3.28
C THR A 110 -8.55 -13.77 -1.78
N VAL A 111 -8.07 -12.79 -1.01
CA VAL A 111 -8.26 -12.72 0.43
C VAL A 111 -9.75 -12.58 0.80
N LEU A 112 -10.51 -11.78 0.05
CA LEU A 112 -11.96 -11.65 0.26
C LEU A 112 -12.69 -12.98 0.01
N ILE A 113 -12.35 -13.68 -1.07
CA ILE A 113 -12.96 -14.96 -1.41
C ILE A 113 -12.62 -16.01 -0.34
N LEU A 114 -11.37 -16.14 0.03
CA LEU A 114 -10.94 -17.11 1.04
C LEU A 114 -11.51 -16.78 2.43
N GLY A 115 -11.51 -15.49 2.80
CA GLY A 115 -12.07 -15.02 4.07
C GLY A 115 -13.57 -15.19 4.18
N SER A 116 -14.31 -15.29 3.06
CA SER A 116 -15.75 -15.47 3.06
C SER A 116 -16.20 -16.82 3.64
N ALA A 117 -15.33 -17.82 3.64
CA ALA A 117 -15.63 -19.15 4.20
C ALA A 117 -15.58 -19.18 5.73
N ASP A 118 -14.55 -18.56 6.32
CA ASP A 118 -14.25 -18.70 7.75
C ASP A 118 -14.53 -17.45 8.56
N HIS A 119 -14.70 -16.28 7.92
CA HIS A 119 -14.87 -14.96 8.54
C HIS A 119 -13.80 -14.63 9.60
N THR A 120 -12.59 -15.16 9.42
CA THR A 120 -11.48 -15.01 10.38
C THR A 120 -10.46 -13.98 9.91
N LEU A 121 -9.95 -13.20 10.87
CA LEU A 121 -8.79 -12.33 10.67
C LEU A 121 -7.51 -13.14 10.89
N SER A 122 -6.67 -13.25 9.88
CA SER A 122 -5.35 -13.86 9.96
C SER A 122 -4.26 -12.85 9.65
N PRO A 123 -3.17 -12.79 10.42
CA PRO A 123 -2.02 -11.93 10.08
C PRO A 123 -1.41 -12.26 8.72
N TRP A 124 -1.53 -13.50 8.28
CA TRP A 124 -0.99 -13.98 7.01
C TRP A 124 -1.73 -13.41 5.79
N THR A 125 -3.04 -13.11 5.91
CA THR A 125 -3.84 -12.51 4.83
C THR A 125 -3.38 -11.09 4.48
N MET A 126 -2.71 -10.41 5.40
CA MET A 126 -2.05 -9.12 5.17
C MET A 126 -0.55 -9.29 4.92
N GLY A 127 0.14 -10.04 5.79
CA GLY A 127 1.59 -10.12 5.78
C GLY A 127 2.16 -10.66 4.47
N VAL A 128 1.66 -11.78 3.98
CA VAL A 128 2.19 -12.42 2.76
C VAL A 128 2.01 -11.53 1.53
N PRO A 129 0.80 -11.01 1.20
CA PRO A 129 0.63 -10.13 0.05
C PRO A 129 1.48 -8.87 0.13
N PHE A 130 1.63 -8.28 1.33
CA PHE A 130 2.43 -7.08 1.49
C PHE A 130 3.93 -7.34 1.34
N VAL A 131 4.47 -8.41 1.89
CA VAL A 131 5.89 -8.77 1.69
C VAL A 131 6.19 -8.97 0.20
N ILE A 132 5.35 -9.74 -0.51
CA ILE A 132 5.52 -9.96 -1.95
C ILE A 132 5.39 -8.65 -2.73
N GLY A 133 4.36 -7.87 -2.47
CA GLY A 133 4.10 -6.61 -3.18
C GLY A 133 5.21 -5.58 -2.97
N GLN A 134 5.72 -5.43 -1.75
CA GLN A 134 6.83 -4.51 -1.46
C GLN A 134 8.14 -4.99 -2.07
N SER A 135 8.41 -6.30 -2.06
CA SER A 135 9.58 -6.87 -2.71
C SER A 135 9.54 -6.66 -4.22
N LEU A 136 8.37 -6.86 -4.84
CA LEU A 136 8.15 -6.61 -6.26
C LEU A 136 8.34 -5.12 -6.60
N MET A 137 7.79 -4.22 -5.78
CA MET A 137 7.97 -2.77 -5.95
C MET A 137 9.46 -2.39 -5.90
N ALA A 138 10.18 -2.87 -4.89
CA ALA A 138 11.61 -2.59 -4.73
C ALA A 138 12.42 -3.10 -5.92
N ALA A 139 12.17 -4.33 -6.40
CA ALA A 139 12.84 -4.91 -7.55
C ALA A 139 12.59 -4.10 -8.84
N LEU A 140 11.33 -3.74 -9.11
CA LEU A 140 10.97 -2.98 -10.32
C LEU A 140 11.56 -1.57 -10.32
N LEU A 141 11.60 -0.90 -9.18
CA LEU A 141 12.21 0.43 -9.07
C LEU A 141 13.74 0.35 -9.20
N HIS A 142 14.37 -0.71 -8.69
CA HIS A 142 15.80 -0.91 -8.86
C HIS A 142 16.19 -1.12 -10.33
N ILE A 143 15.48 -2.00 -11.03
CA ILE A 143 15.70 -2.23 -12.47
C ILE A 143 15.50 -0.93 -13.26
N ALA A 144 14.44 -0.17 -12.97
CA ALA A 144 14.17 1.08 -13.67
C ALA A 144 15.26 2.15 -13.44
N SER A 145 15.94 2.13 -12.27
CA SER A 145 17.06 3.05 -12.01
C SER A 145 18.32 2.67 -12.78
N GLU A 146 18.61 1.37 -12.94
CA GLU A 146 19.76 0.89 -13.71
C GLU A 146 19.62 1.22 -15.21
N ASP A 147 18.42 1.09 -15.76
CA ASP A 147 18.16 1.44 -17.17
C ASP A 147 18.38 2.93 -17.44
N THR A 148 18.10 3.80 -16.47
CA THR A 148 18.29 5.25 -16.61
C THR A 148 19.78 5.64 -16.53
N ASP A 149 20.58 4.92 -15.76
CA ASP A 149 22.01 5.16 -15.61
C ASP A 149 22.84 4.58 -16.78
N ALA A 150 22.24 3.69 -17.59
CA ALA A 150 22.90 3.04 -18.71
C ALA A 150 22.74 3.79 -20.07
N GLU A 151 21.90 4.81 -20.15
CA GLU A 151 21.81 5.69 -21.32
C GLU A 151 22.88 6.81 -21.21
N PRO A 152 23.86 6.86 -22.17
CA PRO A 152 24.93 7.84 -22.17
C PRO A 152 24.46 9.25 -22.57
#